data_c32af436442c1ba7324f650b301c6996
#
_entry.id   c32af436442c1ba7324f650b301c6996
#
_cell.length_a   1.000
_cell.length_b   1.000
_cell.length_c   1.000
_cell.angle_alpha   90.00
_cell.angle_beta   90.00
_cell.angle_gamma   90.00
#
_symmetry.space_group_name_H-M   'P 1'
#
loop_
_entity.id
_entity.type
_entity.pdbx_description
1 polymer ?
#
loop_
_entity_poly.entity_id
_entity_poly.type
_entity_poly.pdbx_seq_one_letter_code
_entity_poly.pdbx_strand_id
1 'polypeptide(L)'
;TGLHSLDLHAPVCHVSHYEADAYAQWADARLPTEFEWEAAAVGAAVREARDEAAHLHPCATARGNGLDGLDDLFGAVWQWTRSAYLPYPGFKAPAGAVGEYNGKFMSNQMVLKGSCCATPVGHARASYRNFFYAHQRWPFTGIRLARDV
;
A
#
# COMPACT_ATOMS: atom_id res chain seq x y z
N THR A 1 23.60 -6.39 6.95
CA THR A 1 22.41 -6.78 7.73
C THR A 1 22.66 -8.13 8.34
N GLY A 2 22.44 -8.28 9.63
CA GLY A 2 22.63 -9.51 10.39
C GLY A 2 21.35 -9.89 11.13
N LEU A 3 21.47 -10.74 12.14
CA LEU A 3 20.38 -11.06 13.05
C LEU A 3 20.15 -9.87 13.98
N HIS A 4 18.95 -9.33 13.99
CA HIS A 4 18.54 -8.23 14.86
C HIS A 4 17.37 -8.67 15.72
N SER A 5 17.22 -8.04 16.91
CA SER A 5 16.00 -8.18 17.69
C SER A 5 14.80 -7.64 16.89
N LEU A 6 13.66 -8.32 17.04
CA LEU A 6 12.42 -7.89 16.40
C LEU A 6 11.96 -6.56 17.02
N ASP A 7 11.77 -5.54 16.18
CA ASP A 7 11.10 -4.30 16.58
C ASP A 7 9.59 -4.50 16.46
N LEU A 8 8.91 -4.62 17.60
CA LEU A 8 7.46 -4.83 17.66
C LEU A 8 6.65 -3.59 17.23
N HIS A 9 7.29 -2.44 17.06
CA HIS A 9 6.65 -1.20 16.62
C HIS A 9 6.87 -0.93 15.13
N ALA A 10 7.78 -1.64 14.49
CA ALA A 10 7.98 -1.51 13.06
C ALA A 10 6.77 -2.03 12.28
N PRO A 11 6.39 -1.39 11.16
CA PRO A 11 5.35 -1.92 10.30
C PRO A 11 5.78 -3.28 9.74
N VAL A 12 4.84 -4.24 9.72
CA VAL A 12 5.08 -5.50 9.03
C VAL A 12 5.33 -5.21 7.55
N CYS A 13 6.31 -5.88 6.98
CA CYS A 13 6.63 -5.72 5.55
C CYS A 13 6.93 -7.07 4.90
N HIS A 14 7.03 -7.07 3.57
CA HIS A 14 7.28 -8.27 2.77
C HIS A 14 6.21 -9.36 2.95
N VAL A 15 4.95 -8.95 3.07
CA VAL A 15 3.81 -9.86 3.17
C VAL A 15 3.08 -9.94 1.83
N SER A 16 2.61 -11.13 1.47
CA SER A 16 1.73 -11.35 0.33
C SER A 16 0.31 -10.87 0.63
N HIS A 17 -0.51 -10.72 -0.42
CA HIS A 17 -1.93 -10.45 -0.23
C HIS A 17 -2.64 -11.57 0.56
N TYR A 18 -2.25 -12.82 0.34
CA TYR A 18 -2.82 -13.96 1.06
C TYR A 18 -2.53 -13.90 2.56
N GLU A 19 -1.30 -13.54 2.96
CA GLU A 19 -0.93 -13.36 4.36
C GLU A 19 -1.64 -12.16 4.98
N ALA A 20 -1.77 -11.07 4.23
CA ALA A 20 -2.49 -9.88 4.67
C ALA A 20 -4.00 -10.16 4.90
N ASP A 21 -4.64 -10.87 3.97
CA ASP A 21 -6.06 -11.24 4.09
C ASP A 21 -6.27 -12.25 5.21
N ALA A 22 -5.43 -13.26 5.33
CA ALA A 22 -5.49 -14.24 6.42
C ALA A 22 -5.37 -13.57 7.80
N TYR A 23 -4.45 -12.62 7.94
CA TYR A 23 -4.33 -11.84 9.18
C TYR A 23 -5.57 -10.99 9.44
N ALA A 24 -6.13 -10.36 8.41
CA ALA A 24 -7.34 -9.57 8.54
C ALA A 24 -8.51 -10.43 9.04
N GLN A 25 -8.72 -11.61 8.47
CA GLN A 25 -9.73 -12.58 8.91
C GLN A 25 -9.51 -13.02 10.37
N TRP A 26 -8.27 -13.34 10.74
CA TRP A 26 -7.93 -13.70 12.12
C TRP A 26 -8.23 -12.58 13.12
N ALA A 27 -8.05 -11.32 12.71
CA ALA A 27 -8.28 -10.13 13.52
C ALA A 27 -9.76 -9.68 13.54
N ASP A 28 -10.70 -10.51 13.05
CA ASP A 28 -12.12 -10.16 12.88
C ASP A 28 -12.29 -8.81 12.16
N ALA A 29 -11.59 -8.71 11.02
CA ALA A 29 -11.53 -7.52 10.18
C ALA A 29 -11.37 -7.92 8.71
N ARG A 30 -11.21 -6.95 7.85
CA ARG A 30 -10.92 -7.15 6.42
C ARG A 30 -9.86 -6.19 5.93
N LEU A 31 -9.35 -6.43 4.74
CA LEU A 31 -8.60 -5.40 4.03
C LEU A 31 -9.58 -4.32 3.51
N PRO A 32 -9.18 -3.04 3.44
CA PRO A 32 -9.98 -2.00 2.80
C PRO A 32 -10.08 -2.25 1.29
N THR A 33 -11.12 -1.78 0.66
CA THR A 33 -11.13 -1.57 -0.79
C THR A 33 -10.20 -0.41 -1.16
N GLU A 34 -9.76 -0.33 -2.40
CA GLU A 34 -8.97 0.81 -2.86
C GLU A 34 -9.72 2.14 -2.72
N PHE A 35 -11.05 2.12 -2.86
CA PHE A 35 -11.91 3.30 -2.73
C PHE A 35 -12.03 3.78 -1.29
N GLU A 36 -12.22 2.86 -0.34
CA GLU A 36 -12.24 3.18 1.10
C GLU A 36 -10.89 3.76 1.54
N TRP A 37 -9.80 3.14 1.10
CA TRP A 37 -8.47 3.62 1.41
C TRP A 37 -8.25 5.03 0.85
N GLU A 38 -8.62 5.26 -0.41
CA GLU A 38 -8.46 6.56 -1.07
C GLU A 38 -9.31 7.63 -0.40
N ALA A 39 -10.57 7.32 -0.05
CA ALA A 39 -11.45 8.23 0.68
C ALA A 39 -10.86 8.61 2.05
N ALA A 40 -10.32 7.65 2.79
CA ALA A 40 -9.66 7.89 4.07
C ALA A 40 -8.35 8.69 3.94
N ALA A 41 -7.70 8.65 2.79
CA ALA A 41 -6.46 9.39 2.52
C ALA A 41 -6.69 10.82 1.99
N VAL A 42 -7.95 11.21 1.73
CA VAL A 42 -8.26 12.59 1.29
C VAL A 42 -7.85 13.58 2.38
N GLY A 43 -6.99 14.51 2.03
CA GLY A 43 -6.46 15.51 2.96
C GLY A 43 -5.31 15.04 3.86
N ALA A 44 -4.95 13.76 3.81
CA ALA A 44 -3.77 13.28 4.52
C ALA A 44 -2.49 13.87 3.90
N ALA A 45 -1.59 14.35 4.75
CA ALA A 45 -0.28 14.80 4.31
C ALA A 45 0.49 13.62 3.70
N VAL A 46 0.94 13.76 2.47
CA VAL A 46 1.87 12.81 1.88
C VAL A 46 3.19 12.94 2.61
N ARG A 47 3.51 11.94 3.42
CA ARG A 47 4.79 11.86 4.10
C ARG A 47 5.82 11.35 3.08
N GLU A 48 6.62 12.25 2.59
CA GLU A 48 7.73 11.92 1.71
C GLU A 48 8.88 11.30 2.52
N ALA A 49 9.62 10.41 1.90
CA ALA A 49 10.81 9.82 2.50
C ALA A 49 11.74 10.95 2.97
N ARG A 50 11.93 11.05 4.27
CA ARG A 50 12.86 12.01 4.86
C ARG A 50 14.26 11.44 4.76
N ASP A 51 15.16 12.21 4.18
CA ASP A 51 16.60 11.96 4.13
C ASP A 51 17.00 10.65 3.43
N GLU A 52 17.48 10.79 2.23
CA GLU A 52 17.69 9.71 1.25
C GLU A 52 18.65 8.60 1.70
N ALA A 53 19.49 8.84 2.68
CA ALA A 53 20.55 7.89 3.06
C ALA A 53 20.21 7.01 4.27
N ALA A 54 19.28 7.39 5.13
CA ALA A 54 19.13 6.75 6.43
C ALA A 54 17.99 5.72 6.54
N HIS A 55 17.01 5.72 5.63
CA HIS A 55 15.77 4.98 5.85
C HIS A 55 15.24 4.24 4.63
N LEU A 56 16.09 3.44 3.98
CA LEU A 56 15.64 2.49 2.95
C LEU A 56 14.98 1.23 3.56
N HIS A 57 14.46 1.33 4.77
CA HIS A 57 13.74 0.26 5.46
C HIS A 57 12.53 0.85 6.20
N PRO A 58 11.38 0.19 6.17
CA PRO A 58 10.21 0.62 6.94
C PRO A 58 10.53 0.71 8.42
N CYS A 59 10.23 1.85 9.03
CA CYS A 59 10.45 2.08 10.46
C CYS A 59 9.18 2.54 11.14
N ALA A 60 9.10 2.33 12.45
CA ALA A 60 8.00 2.82 13.25
C ALA A 60 7.89 4.35 13.17
N THR A 61 6.68 4.85 13.06
CA THR A 61 6.40 6.27 13.04
C THR A 61 5.95 6.75 14.42
N ALA A 62 6.28 7.99 14.75
CA ALA A 62 5.72 8.63 15.93
C ALA A 62 4.19 8.73 15.78
N ARG A 63 3.46 8.14 16.72
CA ARG A 63 2.00 8.14 16.73
C ARG A 63 1.43 9.56 16.84
N GLY A 64 0.27 9.79 16.20
CA GLY A 64 -0.52 10.99 16.41
C GLY A 64 -0.30 12.11 15.41
N ASN A 65 0.43 11.87 14.32
CA ASN A 65 0.62 12.84 13.24
C ASN A 65 -0.27 12.57 12.01
N GLY A 66 -1.12 11.56 12.09
CA GLY A 66 -2.05 11.19 11.00
C GLY A 66 -3.36 11.97 11.03
N LEU A 67 -4.03 12.03 9.88
CA LEU A 67 -5.37 12.58 9.75
C LEU A 67 -6.38 11.65 10.44
N ASP A 68 -7.22 12.19 11.32
CA ASP A 68 -8.26 11.47 12.04
C ASP A 68 -7.78 10.18 12.74
N GLY A 69 -6.54 10.18 13.22
CA GLY A 69 -5.94 9.01 13.90
C GLY A 69 -5.44 7.92 12.96
N LEU A 70 -5.38 8.17 11.66
CA LEU A 70 -4.80 7.27 10.67
C LEU A 70 -3.35 7.64 10.38
N ASP A 71 -2.42 7.00 11.07
CA ASP A 71 -0.98 7.18 10.83
C ASP A 71 -0.51 6.33 9.63
N ASP A 72 0.61 6.72 9.02
CA ASP A 72 1.35 5.95 8.02
C ASP A 72 0.56 5.53 6.76
N LEU A 73 -0.36 6.39 6.32
CA LEU A 73 -1.01 6.19 5.01
C LEU A 73 0.02 6.22 3.86
N PHE A 74 1.09 7.02 4.00
CA PHE A 74 2.16 7.15 3.03
C PHE A 74 3.54 6.99 3.66
N GLY A 75 4.52 6.53 2.88
CA GLY A 75 5.95 6.59 3.23
C GLY A 75 6.49 5.43 4.05
N ALA A 76 5.65 4.52 4.56
CA ALA A 76 6.10 3.34 5.30
C ALA A 76 6.14 2.09 4.41
N VAL A 77 4.99 1.54 4.12
CA VAL A 77 4.81 0.35 3.26
C VAL A 77 3.61 0.54 2.33
N TRP A 78 3.65 -0.07 1.15
CA TRP A 78 2.49 -0.21 0.29
C TRP A 78 1.46 -1.11 1.00
N GLN A 79 0.20 -0.67 1.04
CA GLN A 79 -0.84 -1.34 1.80
C GLN A 79 -1.74 -2.14 0.86
N TRP A 80 -1.85 -3.45 1.10
CA TRP A 80 -2.74 -4.32 0.34
C TRP A 80 -4.19 -3.90 0.52
N THR A 81 -4.93 -3.90 -0.58
CA THR A 81 -6.38 -3.74 -0.57
C THR A 81 -7.05 -5.04 -1.03
N ARG A 82 -8.34 -5.19 -0.74
CA ARG A 82 -9.13 -6.31 -1.27
C ARG A 82 -9.57 -6.12 -2.72
N SER A 83 -9.19 -5.01 -3.35
CA SER A 83 -9.59 -4.69 -4.72
C SER A 83 -8.68 -5.39 -5.73
N ALA A 84 -9.29 -6.08 -6.69
CA ALA A 84 -8.57 -6.53 -7.88
C ALA A 84 -8.18 -5.31 -8.75
N TYR A 85 -7.03 -5.41 -9.42
CA TYR A 85 -6.62 -4.38 -10.36
C TYR A 85 -7.44 -4.49 -11.65
N LEU A 86 -8.56 -3.79 -11.68
CA LEU A 86 -9.52 -3.75 -12.78
C LEU A 86 -9.59 -2.36 -13.41
N PRO A 87 -10.01 -2.25 -14.67
CA PRO A 87 -10.26 -0.96 -15.29
C PRO A 87 -11.41 -0.23 -14.58
N TYR A 88 -11.29 1.07 -14.46
CA TYR A 88 -12.40 1.91 -14.00
C TYR A 88 -13.49 1.99 -15.08
N PRO A 89 -14.75 2.26 -14.70
CA PRO A 89 -15.84 2.44 -15.65
C PRO A 89 -15.48 3.47 -16.73
N GLY A 90 -15.68 3.11 -17.99
CA GLY A 90 -15.35 3.97 -19.15
C GLY A 90 -13.89 3.97 -19.57
N PHE A 91 -13.01 3.21 -18.92
CA PHE A 91 -11.62 3.05 -19.36
C PHE A 91 -11.56 2.49 -20.78
N LYS A 92 -10.76 3.14 -21.62
CA LYS A 92 -10.39 2.65 -22.93
C LYS A 92 -8.87 2.67 -23.03
N ALA A 93 -8.28 1.53 -23.32
CA ALA A 93 -6.84 1.46 -23.51
C ALA A 93 -6.42 2.35 -24.69
N PRO A 94 -5.47 3.29 -24.51
CA PRO A 94 -4.90 4.03 -25.62
C PRO A 94 -4.24 3.07 -26.63
N ALA A 95 -4.13 3.48 -27.87
CA ALA A 95 -3.36 2.74 -28.86
C ALA A 95 -1.87 2.74 -28.52
N GLY A 96 -1.17 1.65 -28.85
CA GLY A 96 0.27 1.52 -28.68
C GLY A 96 0.71 1.02 -27.29
N ALA A 97 2.00 1.11 -27.04
CA ALA A 97 2.67 0.49 -25.89
C ALA A 97 2.14 0.96 -24.52
N VAL A 98 1.70 2.21 -24.41
CA VAL A 98 1.14 2.74 -23.14
C VAL A 98 -0.17 2.05 -22.78
N GLY A 99 -1.04 1.84 -23.74
CA GLY A 99 -2.31 1.14 -23.51
C GLY A 99 -2.12 -0.36 -23.26
N GLU A 100 -1.17 -0.97 -23.95
CA GLU A 100 -0.79 -2.36 -23.72
C GLU A 100 -0.23 -2.55 -22.30
N TYR A 101 0.61 -1.65 -21.82
CA TYR A 101 1.20 -1.75 -20.48
C TYR A 101 0.14 -1.89 -19.39
N ASN A 102 -0.85 -1.03 -19.36
CA ASN A 102 -1.88 -1.10 -18.32
C ASN A 102 -2.82 -2.30 -18.52
N GLY A 103 -3.29 -2.53 -19.73
CA GLY A 103 -4.30 -3.56 -20.04
C GLY A 103 -3.85 -4.98 -19.69
N LYS A 104 -2.61 -5.34 -20.02
CA LYS A 104 -2.09 -6.69 -19.78
C LYS A 104 -1.90 -7.03 -18.29
N PHE A 105 -1.77 -6.02 -17.43
CA PHE A 105 -1.62 -6.22 -15.99
C PHE A 105 -2.94 -6.26 -15.23
N MET A 106 -4.08 -5.98 -15.89
CA MET A 106 -5.41 -6.06 -15.30
C MET A 106 -5.93 -7.52 -15.26
N SER A 107 -5.07 -8.43 -14.85
CA SER A 107 -5.41 -9.84 -14.69
C SER A 107 -4.63 -10.40 -13.52
N ASN A 108 -5.35 -10.98 -12.56
CA ASN A 108 -4.78 -11.71 -11.43
C ASN A 108 -3.90 -10.87 -10.47
N GLN A 109 -4.02 -9.55 -10.52
CA GLN A 109 -3.27 -8.66 -9.64
C GLN A 109 -4.21 -7.93 -8.67
N MET A 110 -3.67 -7.60 -7.50
CA MET A 110 -4.38 -6.88 -6.45
C MET A 110 -3.80 -5.48 -6.31
N VAL A 111 -4.66 -4.53 -5.98
CA VAL A 111 -4.27 -3.13 -5.80
C VAL A 111 -3.60 -2.92 -4.46
N LEU A 112 -2.51 -2.14 -4.48
CA LEU A 112 -1.90 -1.57 -3.29
C LEU A 112 -2.01 -0.05 -3.33
N LYS A 113 -2.19 0.54 -2.17
CA LYS A 113 -2.34 1.98 -1.98
C LYS A 113 -1.24 2.53 -1.07
N GLY A 114 -1.04 3.85 -1.13
CA GLY A 114 -0.07 4.56 -0.32
C GLY A 114 1.28 4.75 -1.01
N SER A 115 2.34 4.49 -0.29
CA SER A 115 3.72 4.50 -0.77
C SER A 115 4.62 3.79 0.25
N CYS A 116 5.85 3.47 -0.11
CA CYS A 116 6.82 2.91 0.82
C CYS A 116 8.01 3.85 1.06
N CYS A 117 8.87 3.49 1.99
CA CYS A 117 10.09 4.23 2.33
C CYS A 117 11.05 4.45 1.16
N ALA A 118 10.96 3.64 0.11
CA ALA A 118 11.76 3.74 -1.11
C ALA A 118 11.04 4.48 -2.25
N THR A 119 9.84 5.02 -2.02
CA THR A 119 9.11 5.78 -3.04
C THR A 119 9.73 7.17 -3.18
N PRO A 120 10.14 7.60 -4.40
CA PRO A 120 10.74 8.92 -4.60
C PRO A 120 9.81 10.06 -4.15
N VAL A 121 10.44 11.13 -3.69
CA VAL A 121 9.76 12.39 -3.33
C VAL A 121 8.92 12.90 -4.51
N GLY A 122 7.71 13.39 -4.24
CA GLY A 122 6.77 13.89 -5.25
C GLY A 122 6.01 12.81 -6.03
N HIS A 123 6.29 11.53 -5.82
CA HIS A 123 5.61 10.44 -6.55
C HIS A 123 4.32 9.96 -5.86
N ALA A 124 4.28 10.00 -4.53
CA ALA A 124 3.15 9.50 -3.76
C ALA A 124 1.91 10.41 -3.89
N ARG A 125 0.73 9.82 -4.05
CA ARG A 125 -0.56 10.49 -4.05
C ARG A 125 -1.68 9.50 -3.73
N ALA A 126 -2.79 9.97 -3.19
CA ALA A 126 -3.92 9.10 -2.80
C ALA A 126 -4.49 8.31 -3.99
N SER A 127 -4.54 8.90 -5.18
CA SER A 127 -5.06 8.26 -6.38
C SER A 127 -4.09 7.25 -7.04
N TYR A 128 -2.85 7.15 -6.56
CA TYR A 128 -1.90 6.19 -7.14
C TYR A 128 -2.35 4.74 -6.88
N ARG A 129 -2.32 3.92 -7.91
CA ARG A 129 -2.60 2.49 -7.86
C ARG A 129 -1.32 1.73 -8.17
N ASN A 130 -0.72 1.12 -7.15
CA ASN A 130 0.29 0.10 -7.36
C ASN A 130 -0.39 -1.27 -7.44
N PHE A 131 0.23 -2.25 -8.07
CA PHE A 131 -0.39 -3.56 -8.27
C PHE A 131 0.66 -4.66 -8.38
N PHE A 132 0.37 -5.80 -7.75
CA PHE A 132 1.20 -6.99 -7.78
C PHE A 132 0.35 -8.26 -7.77
N TYR A 133 0.93 -9.37 -8.21
CA TYR A 133 0.30 -10.68 -8.03
C TYR A 133 0.14 -11.00 -6.55
N ALA A 134 -0.95 -11.62 -6.18
CA ALA A 134 -1.32 -11.84 -4.77
C ALA A 134 -0.28 -12.65 -3.96
N HIS A 135 0.57 -13.45 -4.60
CA HIS A 135 1.62 -14.23 -3.95
C HIS A 135 2.95 -13.49 -3.76
N GLN A 136 3.12 -12.32 -4.39
CA GLN A 136 4.38 -11.58 -4.33
C GLN A 136 4.57 -10.90 -2.97
N ARG A 137 5.80 -10.96 -2.45
CA ARG A 137 6.17 -10.44 -1.13
C ARG A 137 7.55 -9.77 -1.12
N TRP A 138 8.17 -9.59 -2.26
CA TRP A 138 9.47 -8.93 -2.38
C TRP A 138 9.42 -7.40 -2.19
N PRO A 139 8.30 -6.68 -2.51
CA PRO A 139 8.21 -5.25 -2.23
C PRO A 139 8.00 -4.97 -0.73
N PHE A 140 8.14 -3.72 -0.33
CA PHE A 140 7.71 -3.26 0.99
C PHE A 140 6.18 -3.17 1.04
N THR A 141 5.53 -4.31 1.19
CA THR A 141 4.08 -4.46 1.27
C THR A 141 3.66 -4.79 2.69
N GLY A 142 2.60 -4.18 3.16
CA GLY A 142 2.09 -4.34 4.52
C GLY A 142 0.57 -4.37 4.58
N ILE A 143 0.04 -4.23 5.78
CA ILE A 143 -1.36 -4.46 6.12
C ILE A 143 -1.97 -3.21 6.73
N ARG A 144 -3.17 -2.85 6.27
CA ARG A 144 -4.10 -1.96 6.95
C ARG A 144 -5.44 -2.66 7.06
N LEU A 145 -6.03 -2.62 8.24
CA LEU A 145 -7.33 -3.23 8.50
C LEU A 145 -8.47 -2.23 8.32
N ALA A 146 -9.62 -2.74 7.91
CA ALA A 146 -10.90 -2.06 7.92
C ALA A 146 -11.95 -2.94 8.60
N ARG A 147 -12.99 -2.33 9.14
CA ARG A 147 -14.16 -3.01 9.70
C ARG A 147 -15.42 -2.35 9.20
N ASP A 148 -16.45 -3.15 9.04
CA ASP A 148 -17.80 -2.63 8.79
C ASP A 148 -18.39 -2.14 10.11
N VAL A 149 -19.10 -1.01 10.07
CA VAL A 149 -19.76 -0.37 11.22
C VAL A 149 -21.24 -0.69 11.18
#